data_938188690022b20cc62129a5e799ba4b
#
_entry.id   938188690022b20cc62129a5e799ba4b
#
_cell.length_a   1.000
_cell.length_b   1.000
_cell.length_c   1.000
_cell.angle_alpha   90.00
_cell.angle_beta   90.00
_cell.angle_gamma   90.00
#
_symmetry.space_group_name_H-M   'P 1'
#
loop_
_entity.id
_entity.type
_entity.pdbx_description
1 polymer ?
#
loop_
_entity_poly.entity_id
_entity_poly.type
_entity_poly.pdbx_seq_one_letter_code
_entity_poly.pdbx_strand_id
1 'polypeptide(L)'
;MRAPDLRRLLRSRTYAFGLLLAVVLFVANEIVEPNFASPSNWSTNLALFAPFALIAMAGTPAILSGGGGIDISVGLIAGFLSNVLVVYLLPGHLGSWYLAIPVMLAAGAAIGLVNGFSVAVLRYQPVIATLCTLFVLQGVNQKIVGAPEPAPASWLAHLRSGIGGVPGGLILIAVPIVAWIVLQRTPYHRTLLSVGGSDATAYSSGVNVTAVRLIAYSLGGLFAAVAGLAIATLLQGSDAGAGGEYVLIALAAIALGGTPIGGGRGGLTGAITGAAAIFLIQSLLSALNVNAYWNQVVYGLMLVVGAVIGAQLIAGRRTEAPG
;
A
#
# COMPACT_ATOMS: atom_id res chain seq x y z
N MET A 1 29.69 -4.55 -26.77
CA MET A 1 28.81 -4.02 -25.72
C MET A 1 28.94 -4.93 -24.50
N ARG A 2 29.53 -4.46 -23.38
CA ARG A 2 29.60 -5.24 -22.13
C ARG A 2 28.19 -5.31 -21.56
N ALA A 3 27.71 -6.52 -21.22
CA ALA A 3 26.44 -6.71 -20.53
C ALA A 3 26.42 -5.81 -19.28
N PRO A 4 25.33 -5.07 -19.02
CA PRO A 4 25.25 -4.23 -17.84
C PRO A 4 25.43 -5.12 -16.61
N ASP A 5 26.34 -4.74 -15.73
CA ASP A 5 26.63 -5.50 -14.51
C ASP A 5 25.36 -5.50 -13.65
N LEU A 6 24.66 -6.64 -13.62
CA LEU A 6 23.38 -6.82 -12.93
C LEU A 6 23.48 -6.37 -11.46
N ARG A 7 24.65 -6.58 -10.84
CA ARG A 7 24.94 -6.11 -9.49
C ARG A 7 24.94 -4.58 -9.38
N ARG A 8 25.43 -3.88 -10.40
CA ARG A 8 25.42 -2.41 -10.46
C ARG A 8 24.00 -1.86 -10.64
N LEU A 9 23.19 -2.48 -11.48
CA LEU A 9 21.78 -2.12 -11.69
C LEU A 9 20.94 -2.33 -10.41
N LEU A 10 21.10 -3.47 -9.74
CA LEU A 10 20.43 -3.77 -8.45
C LEU A 10 20.87 -2.83 -7.33
N ARG A 11 22.13 -2.37 -7.35
CA ARG A 11 22.66 -1.38 -6.39
C ARG A 11 22.21 0.05 -6.68
N SER A 12 21.99 0.43 -7.93
CA SER A 12 21.65 1.81 -8.29
C SER A 12 20.18 2.18 -8.08
N ARG A 13 19.27 1.19 -8.18
CA ARG A 13 17.82 1.40 -8.07
C ARG A 13 17.21 0.46 -7.02
N THR A 14 16.69 1.02 -5.95
CA THR A 14 16.13 0.26 -4.81
C THR A 14 15.02 -0.71 -5.23
N TYR A 15 14.22 -0.35 -6.22
CA TYR A 15 13.09 -1.16 -6.72
C TYR A 15 13.48 -2.27 -7.72
N ALA A 16 14.76 -2.37 -8.12
CA ALA A 16 15.16 -3.30 -9.19
C ALA A 16 14.94 -4.78 -8.80
N PHE A 17 15.13 -5.12 -7.53
CA PHE A 17 14.88 -6.48 -7.04
C PHE A 17 13.39 -6.84 -7.11
N GLY A 18 12.51 -5.98 -6.60
CA GLY A 18 11.07 -6.19 -6.67
C GLY A 18 10.56 -6.30 -8.11
N LEU A 19 11.10 -5.47 -9.01
CA LEU A 19 10.77 -5.51 -10.43
C LEU A 19 11.22 -6.83 -11.09
N LEU A 20 12.47 -7.24 -10.84
CA LEU A 20 12.99 -8.52 -11.37
C LEU A 20 12.14 -9.70 -10.91
N LEU A 21 11.83 -9.74 -9.61
CA LEU A 21 10.99 -10.79 -9.04
C LEU A 21 9.59 -10.77 -9.66
N ALA A 22 8.98 -9.60 -9.80
CA ALA A 22 7.67 -9.47 -10.45
C ALA A 22 7.71 -9.97 -11.91
N VAL A 23 8.74 -9.66 -12.68
CA VAL A 23 8.90 -10.15 -14.06
C VAL A 23 9.03 -11.68 -14.10
N VAL A 24 9.85 -12.27 -13.23
CA VAL A 24 10.02 -13.74 -13.15
C VAL A 24 8.70 -14.41 -12.78
N LEU A 25 7.99 -13.88 -11.79
CA LEU A 25 6.69 -14.43 -11.37
C LEU A 25 5.60 -14.22 -12.42
N PHE A 26 5.63 -13.12 -13.18
CA PHE A 26 4.72 -12.91 -14.29
C PHE A 26 4.89 -13.96 -15.38
N VAL A 27 6.14 -14.25 -15.77
CA VAL A 27 6.46 -15.31 -16.74
C VAL A 27 6.02 -16.68 -16.19
N ALA A 28 6.24 -16.94 -14.90
CA ALA A 28 5.81 -18.21 -14.28
C ALA A 28 4.28 -18.35 -14.30
N ASN A 29 3.51 -17.28 -14.02
CA ASN A 29 2.06 -17.30 -14.13
C ASN A 29 1.60 -17.61 -15.56
N GLU A 30 2.20 -16.98 -16.57
CA GLU A 30 1.84 -17.22 -17.97
C GLU A 30 2.15 -18.67 -18.43
N ILE A 31 3.18 -19.30 -17.87
CA ILE A 31 3.52 -20.71 -18.15
C ILE A 31 2.49 -21.66 -17.50
N VAL A 32 2.07 -21.37 -16.26
CA VAL A 32 1.15 -22.23 -15.49
C VAL A 32 -0.30 -22.01 -15.93
N GLU A 33 -0.68 -20.78 -16.22
CA GLU A 33 -2.02 -20.39 -16.67
C GLU A 33 -1.93 -19.67 -18.01
N PRO A 34 -1.93 -20.39 -19.14
CA PRO A 34 -1.93 -19.81 -20.46
C PRO A 34 -3.12 -18.83 -20.63
N ASN A 35 -2.84 -17.63 -21.12
CA ASN A 35 -3.75 -16.49 -21.18
C ASN A 35 -3.87 -15.64 -19.88
N PHE A 36 -3.03 -15.85 -18.86
CA PHE A 36 -2.98 -14.94 -17.70
C PHE A 36 -2.85 -13.48 -18.15
N ALA A 37 -1.98 -13.21 -19.10
CA ALA A 37 -1.73 -11.87 -19.67
C ALA A 37 -2.68 -11.50 -20.82
N SER A 38 -3.70 -12.30 -21.12
CA SER A 38 -4.62 -11.98 -22.22
C SER A 38 -5.44 -10.71 -21.92
N PRO A 39 -5.74 -9.88 -22.94
CA PRO A 39 -6.52 -8.66 -22.76
C PRO A 39 -7.90 -8.90 -22.10
N SER A 40 -8.50 -10.06 -22.32
CA SER A 40 -9.77 -10.44 -21.68
C SER A 40 -9.68 -10.55 -20.16
N ASN A 41 -8.50 -10.92 -19.63
CA ASN A 41 -8.27 -11.10 -18.19
C ASN A 41 -7.71 -9.85 -17.48
N TRP A 42 -7.32 -8.81 -18.22
CA TRP A 42 -6.73 -7.60 -17.63
C TRP A 42 -7.65 -6.92 -16.62
N SER A 43 -8.95 -6.82 -16.93
CA SER A 43 -9.90 -6.18 -16.01
C SER A 43 -9.95 -6.93 -14.68
N THR A 44 -10.00 -8.25 -14.71
CA THR A 44 -10.03 -9.10 -13.52
C THR A 44 -8.70 -9.05 -12.77
N ASN A 45 -7.58 -9.24 -13.46
CA ASN A 45 -6.26 -9.23 -12.83
C ASN A 45 -5.92 -7.87 -12.21
N LEU A 46 -6.28 -6.76 -12.87
CA LEU A 46 -6.08 -5.42 -12.33
C LEU A 46 -7.02 -5.12 -11.15
N ALA A 47 -8.25 -5.64 -11.16
CA ALA A 47 -9.15 -5.51 -10.02
C ALA A 47 -8.63 -6.28 -8.79
N LEU A 48 -8.07 -7.48 -8.99
CA LEU A 48 -7.44 -8.28 -7.94
C LEU A 48 -6.12 -7.65 -7.45
N PHE A 49 -5.32 -7.08 -8.33
CA PHE A 49 -4.05 -6.43 -8.01
C PHE A 49 -4.21 -5.09 -7.29
N ALA A 50 -5.30 -4.35 -7.59
CA ALA A 50 -5.47 -2.98 -7.11
C ALA A 50 -5.38 -2.84 -5.57
N PRO A 51 -6.03 -3.65 -4.73
CA PRO A 51 -5.87 -3.56 -3.28
C PRO A 51 -4.42 -3.72 -2.82
N PHE A 52 -3.65 -4.66 -3.39
CA PHE A 52 -2.25 -4.89 -3.05
C PHE A 52 -1.38 -3.65 -3.33
N ALA A 53 -1.50 -3.09 -4.52
CA ALA A 53 -0.76 -1.90 -4.92
C ALA A 53 -1.13 -0.70 -4.06
N LEU A 54 -2.42 -0.47 -3.85
CA LEU A 54 -2.95 0.69 -3.12
C LEU A 54 -2.56 0.67 -1.65
N ILE A 55 -2.60 -0.50 -0.99
CA ILE A 55 -2.22 -0.62 0.41
C ILE A 55 -0.71 -0.49 0.59
N ALA A 56 0.10 -1.04 -0.31
CA ALA A 56 1.54 -0.79 -0.32
C ALA A 56 1.86 0.71 -0.50
N MET A 57 1.13 1.39 -1.39
CA MET A 57 1.25 2.84 -1.55
C MET A 57 0.81 3.59 -0.29
N ALA A 58 -0.23 3.13 0.42
CA ALA A 58 -0.74 3.75 1.65
C ALA A 58 0.28 3.68 2.81
N GLY A 59 1.00 2.58 2.97
CA GLY A 59 2.03 2.46 4.01
C GLY A 59 3.33 3.23 3.70
N THR A 60 3.55 3.60 2.43
CA THR A 60 4.82 4.21 1.99
C THR A 60 5.12 5.57 2.61
N PRO A 61 4.21 6.55 2.68
CA PRO A 61 4.52 7.90 3.22
C PRO A 61 4.99 7.86 4.68
N ALA A 62 4.35 7.05 5.53
CA ALA A 62 4.72 6.89 6.94
C ALA A 62 6.14 6.35 7.07
N ILE A 63 6.49 5.28 6.33
CA ILE A 63 7.85 4.70 6.32
C ILE A 63 8.87 5.72 5.82
N LEU A 64 8.59 6.45 4.75
CA LEU A 64 9.50 7.47 4.21
C LEU A 64 9.79 8.59 5.21
N SER A 65 8.87 8.88 6.15
CA SER A 65 9.07 9.89 7.20
C SER A 65 10.09 9.50 8.28
N GLY A 66 10.59 8.26 8.26
CA GLY A 66 11.61 7.78 9.20
C GLY A 66 11.15 7.60 10.63
N GLY A 67 12.10 7.52 11.55
CA GLY A 67 11.79 7.36 12.97
C GLY A 67 11.07 6.05 13.32
N GLY A 68 11.21 5.00 12.50
CA GLY A 68 10.45 3.77 12.63
C GLY A 68 8.98 3.93 12.21
N GLY A 69 8.65 4.88 11.35
CA GLY A 69 7.32 5.25 10.90
C GLY A 69 6.55 4.16 10.14
N ILE A 70 6.31 3.04 10.81
CA ILE A 70 5.54 1.93 10.28
C ILE A 70 4.07 2.15 10.64
N ASP A 71 3.21 2.16 9.63
CA ASP A 71 1.76 2.17 9.82
C ASP A 71 1.18 0.80 9.45
N ILE A 72 0.88 0.00 10.47
CA ILE A 72 0.28 -1.31 10.30
C ILE A 72 -1.25 -1.26 10.22
N SER A 73 -1.86 -0.10 10.42
CA SER A 73 -3.31 0.05 10.38
C SER A 73 -3.87 0.27 8.98
N VAL A 74 -3.04 0.56 7.96
CA VAL A 74 -3.49 0.94 6.60
C VAL A 74 -4.43 -0.09 5.98
N GLY A 75 -4.20 -1.38 6.20
CA GLY A 75 -5.08 -2.45 5.74
C GLY A 75 -6.46 -2.37 6.38
N LEU A 76 -6.51 -2.19 7.70
CA LEU A 76 -7.76 -2.07 8.44
C LEU A 76 -8.48 -0.74 8.17
N ILE A 77 -7.77 0.35 7.93
CA ILE A 77 -8.36 1.62 7.46
C ILE A 77 -9.09 1.39 6.13
N ALA A 78 -8.44 0.70 5.19
CA ALA A 78 -9.05 0.37 3.90
C ALA A 78 -10.28 -0.54 4.06
N GLY A 79 -10.18 -1.62 4.83
CA GLY A 79 -11.30 -2.53 5.09
C GLY A 79 -12.46 -1.84 5.81
N PHE A 80 -12.17 -1.01 6.82
CA PHE A 80 -13.17 -0.22 7.52
C PHE A 80 -13.91 0.74 6.58
N LEU A 81 -13.20 1.48 5.75
CA LEU A 81 -13.80 2.41 4.81
C LEU A 81 -14.57 1.71 3.69
N SER A 82 -14.13 0.51 3.27
CA SER A 82 -14.89 -0.36 2.37
C SER A 82 -16.25 -0.72 2.98
N ASN A 83 -16.27 -1.14 4.24
CA ASN A 83 -17.50 -1.48 4.95
C ASN A 83 -18.39 -0.26 5.21
N VAL A 84 -17.82 0.87 5.60
CA VAL A 84 -18.56 2.15 5.75
C VAL A 84 -19.23 2.54 4.42
N LEU A 85 -18.54 2.38 3.31
CA LEU A 85 -19.12 2.63 1.99
C LEU A 85 -20.33 1.75 1.74
N VAL A 86 -20.18 0.44 1.90
CA VAL A 86 -21.21 -0.53 1.53
C VAL A 86 -22.42 -0.48 2.49
N VAL A 87 -22.18 -0.38 3.80
CA VAL A 87 -23.23 -0.48 4.82
C VAL A 87 -23.95 0.84 5.06
N TYR A 88 -23.24 1.97 4.97
CA TYR A 88 -23.83 3.26 5.36
C TYR A 88 -23.94 4.27 4.23
N LEU A 89 -22.92 4.40 3.37
CA LEU A 89 -22.93 5.45 2.36
C LEU A 89 -23.83 5.07 1.18
N LEU A 90 -23.66 3.87 0.61
CA LEU A 90 -24.42 3.45 -0.58
C LEU A 90 -25.94 3.37 -0.35
N PRO A 91 -26.46 2.87 0.79
CA PRO A 91 -27.88 2.87 1.05
C PRO A 91 -28.44 4.26 1.41
N GLY A 92 -27.56 5.17 1.83
CA GLY A 92 -27.94 6.49 2.33
C GLY A 92 -27.93 7.62 1.28
N HIS A 93 -28.22 8.83 1.73
CA HIS A 93 -28.19 10.04 0.90
C HIS A 93 -26.78 10.40 0.35
N LEU A 94 -25.72 9.82 0.92
CA LEU A 94 -24.33 10.03 0.53
C LEU A 94 -23.83 8.96 -0.47
N GLY A 95 -24.71 8.10 -1.01
CA GLY A 95 -24.35 6.97 -1.86
C GLY A 95 -23.89 7.33 -3.27
N SER A 96 -24.10 8.57 -3.73
CA SER A 96 -23.57 9.01 -5.01
C SER A 96 -22.05 9.11 -5.00
N TRP A 97 -21.38 8.72 -6.10
CA TRP A 97 -19.92 8.69 -6.17
C TRP A 97 -19.23 10.02 -5.83
N TYR A 98 -19.84 11.16 -6.22
CA TYR A 98 -19.32 12.50 -5.97
C TYR A 98 -19.43 12.94 -4.50
N LEU A 99 -20.21 12.25 -3.66
CA LEU A 99 -20.30 12.45 -2.22
C LEU A 99 -19.53 11.36 -1.45
N ALA A 100 -19.74 10.10 -1.81
CA ALA A 100 -19.12 8.97 -1.12
C ALA A 100 -17.59 9.00 -1.18
N ILE A 101 -17.01 9.27 -2.36
CA ILE A 101 -15.55 9.30 -2.51
C ILE A 101 -14.91 10.40 -1.65
N PRO A 102 -15.32 11.68 -1.70
CA PRO A 102 -14.76 12.69 -0.81
C PRO A 102 -14.92 12.38 0.67
N VAL A 103 -16.05 11.82 1.10
CA VAL A 103 -16.28 11.41 2.49
C VAL A 103 -15.28 10.32 2.90
N MET A 104 -15.08 9.30 2.08
CA MET A 104 -14.10 8.25 2.33
C MET A 104 -12.66 8.80 2.42
N LEU A 105 -12.29 9.67 1.47
CA LEU A 105 -10.96 10.28 1.45
C LEU A 105 -10.72 11.14 2.71
N ALA A 106 -11.71 11.95 3.10
CA ALA A 106 -11.63 12.76 4.30
C ALA A 106 -11.55 11.90 5.57
N ALA A 107 -12.36 10.84 5.66
CA ALA A 107 -12.32 9.91 6.79
C ALA A 107 -10.97 9.18 6.88
N GLY A 108 -10.45 8.69 5.77
CA GLY A 108 -9.14 8.05 5.72
C GLY A 108 -8.01 9.00 6.13
N ALA A 109 -8.01 10.22 5.59
CA ALA A 109 -7.04 11.26 5.97
C ALA A 109 -7.14 11.61 7.47
N ALA A 110 -8.35 11.68 8.03
CA ALA A 110 -8.58 11.95 9.44
C ALA A 110 -8.05 10.81 10.35
N ILE A 111 -8.30 9.54 10.00
CA ILE A 111 -7.76 8.40 10.75
C ILE A 111 -6.22 8.40 10.66
N GLY A 112 -5.66 8.62 9.47
CA GLY A 112 -4.21 8.77 9.31
C GLY A 112 -3.65 9.93 10.13
N LEU A 113 -4.37 11.06 10.22
CA LEU A 113 -3.97 12.21 11.04
C LEU A 113 -3.97 11.86 12.54
N VAL A 114 -4.93 11.05 13.02
CA VAL A 114 -4.95 10.54 14.41
C VAL A 114 -3.71 9.70 14.70
N ASN A 115 -3.32 8.81 13.77
CA ASN A 115 -2.07 8.05 13.87
C ASN A 115 -0.85 8.99 13.90
N GLY A 116 -0.82 9.93 12.95
CA GLY A 116 0.26 10.92 12.88
C GLY A 116 0.36 11.79 14.15
N PHE A 117 -0.77 12.18 14.73
CA PHE A 117 -0.81 12.92 16.00
C PHE A 117 -0.26 12.09 17.16
N SER A 118 -0.68 10.81 17.23
CA SER A 118 -0.20 9.89 18.27
C SER A 118 1.33 9.69 18.19
N VAL A 119 1.87 9.59 16.98
CA VAL A 119 3.31 9.37 16.75
C VAL A 119 4.12 10.66 16.88
N ALA A 120 3.69 11.75 16.23
CA ALA A 120 4.51 12.94 16.08
C ALA A 120 4.34 13.95 17.23
N VAL A 121 3.16 13.99 17.88
CA VAL A 121 2.86 14.92 18.97
C VAL A 121 2.93 14.22 20.31
N LEU A 122 2.21 13.10 20.48
CA LEU A 122 2.23 12.32 21.72
C LEU A 122 3.50 11.46 21.87
N ARG A 123 4.29 11.34 20.79
CA ARG A 123 5.57 10.62 20.74
C ARG A 123 5.45 9.13 21.08
N TYR A 124 4.32 8.52 20.79
CA TYR A 124 4.18 7.08 20.89
C TYR A 124 5.02 6.36 19.83
N GLN A 125 5.50 5.18 20.17
CA GLN A 125 6.17 4.33 19.18
C GLN A 125 5.20 4.04 18.04
N PRO A 126 5.59 4.25 16.75
CA PRO A 126 4.70 4.13 15.60
C PRO A 126 3.90 2.84 15.54
N VAL A 127 4.57 1.70 15.76
CA VAL A 127 3.94 0.38 15.76
C VAL A 127 2.84 0.29 16.84
N ILE A 128 3.09 0.82 18.05
CA ILE A 128 2.09 0.79 19.14
C ILE A 128 0.89 1.65 18.80
N ALA A 129 1.11 2.89 18.33
CA ALA A 129 0.04 3.81 17.97
C ALA A 129 -0.86 3.22 16.88
N THR A 130 -0.26 2.65 15.82
CA THR A 130 -1.01 2.09 14.71
C THR A 130 -1.64 0.74 15.00
N LEU A 131 -1.07 -0.06 15.94
CA LEU A 131 -1.71 -1.25 16.50
C LEU A 131 -3.00 -0.90 17.25
N CYS A 132 -2.99 0.16 18.06
CA CYS A 132 -4.21 0.61 18.74
C CYS A 132 -5.31 0.95 17.72
N THR A 133 -4.98 1.72 16.68
CA THR A 133 -5.93 2.04 15.61
C THR A 133 -6.41 0.78 14.88
N LEU A 134 -5.50 -0.16 14.59
CA LEU A 134 -5.82 -1.43 13.96
C LEU A 134 -6.90 -2.18 14.77
N PHE A 135 -6.67 -2.41 16.07
CA PHE A 135 -7.62 -3.15 16.91
C PHE A 135 -8.95 -2.42 17.10
N VAL A 136 -8.92 -1.08 17.23
CA VAL A 136 -10.16 -0.29 17.29
C VAL A 136 -10.96 -0.47 16.00
N LEU A 137 -10.34 -0.31 14.83
CA LEU A 137 -11.03 -0.47 13.56
C LEU A 137 -11.50 -1.89 13.31
N GLN A 138 -10.74 -2.90 13.74
CA GLN A 138 -11.15 -4.30 13.66
C GLN A 138 -12.42 -4.55 14.51
N GLY A 139 -12.45 -4.06 15.75
CA GLY A 139 -13.62 -4.18 16.61
C GLY A 139 -14.84 -3.45 16.06
N VAL A 140 -14.64 -2.24 15.52
CA VAL A 140 -15.70 -1.46 14.87
C VAL A 140 -16.21 -2.17 13.62
N ASN A 141 -15.34 -2.74 12.78
CA ASN A 141 -15.73 -3.52 11.62
C ASN A 141 -16.67 -4.69 11.99
N GLN A 142 -16.31 -5.46 13.02
CA GLN A 142 -17.14 -6.56 13.49
C GLN A 142 -18.51 -6.08 13.99
N LYS A 143 -18.58 -4.85 14.56
CA LYS A 143 -19.83 -4.26 15.01
C LYS A 143 -20.70 -3.74 13.87
N ILE A 144 -20.07 -3.17 12.82
CA ILE A 144 -20.77 -2.60 11.65
C ILE A 144 -21.32 -3.72 10.76
N VAL A 145 -20.52 -4.75 10.54
CA VAL A 145 -20.84 -5.88 9.66
C VAL A 145 -21.28 -7.05 10.51
N GLY A 146 -22.58 -7.14 10.75
CA GLY A 146 -23.16 -8.28 11.50
C GLY A 146 -23.09 -9.59 10.72
N ALA A 147 -23.36 -9.54 9.42
CA ALA A 147 -23.17 -10.60 8.45
C ALA A 147 -22.72 -9.99 7.12
N PRO A 148 -21.96 -10.74 6.28
CA PRO A 148 -21.62 -10.26 4.94
C PRO A 148 -22.88 -9.99 4.12
N GLU A 149 -23.00 -8.78 3.58
CA GLU A 149 -24.12 -8.36 2.74
C GLU A 149 -23.61 -7.87 1.38
N PRO A 150 -24.33 -8.17 0.28
CA PRO A 150 -23.99 -7.63 -1.02
C PRO A 150 -24.20 -6.11 -1.05
N ALA A 151 -23.34 -5.42 -1.79
CA ALA A 151 -23.51 -3.99 -2.02
C ALA A 151 -24.80 -3.74 -2.81
N PRO A 152 -25.59 -2.68 -2.48
CA PRO A 152 -26.73 -2.30 -3.28
C PRO A 152 -26.29 -1.94 -4.70
N ALA A 153 -27.20 -2.08 -5.67
CA ALA A 153 -26.95 -1.68 -7.06
C ALA A 153 -26.49 -0.22 -7.13
N SER A 154 -25.29 0.01 -7.61
CA SER A 154 -24.63 1.31 -7.52
C SER A 154 -23.56 1.48 -8.60
N TRP A 155 -22.96 2.66 -8.65
CA TRP A 155 -21.80 2.98 -9.49
C TRP A 155 -20.58 2.06 -9.22
N LEU A 156 -20.54 1.39 -8.08
CA LEU A 156 -19.46 0.48 -7.70
C LEU A 156 -19.33 -0.70 -8.67
N ALA A 157 -20.45 -1.22 -9.18
CA ALA A 157 -20.45 -2.28 -10.19
C ALA A 157 -19.88 -1.80 -11.53
N HIS A 158 -20.16 -0.55 -11.92
CA HIS A 158 -19.57 0.05 -13.11
C HIS A 158 -18.06 0.25 -12.96
N LEU A 159 -17.61 0.63 -11.77
CA LEU A 159 -16.18 0.75 -11.49
C LEU A 159 -15.48 -0.62 -11.58
N ARG A 160 -16.15 -1.71 -11.18
CA ARG A 160 -15.60 -3.08 -11.33
C ARG A 160 -15.44 -3.48 -12.79
N SER A 161 -16.47 -3.24 -13.61
CA SER A 161 -16.44 -3.60 -15.04
C SER A 161 -15.51 -2.71 -15.87
N GLY A 162 -15.16 -1.52 -15.35
CA GLY A 162 -14.36 -0.51 -16.03
C GLY A 162 -15.21 0.61 -16.63
N ILE A 163 -14.56 1.74 -16.89
CA ILE A 163 -15.18 2.96 -17.43
C ILE A 163 -14.53 3.29 -18.77
N GLY A 164 -15.32 3.35 -19.84
CA GLY A 164 -14.80 3.70 -21.18
C GLY A 164 -13.72 2.75 -21.70
N GLY A 165 -13.81 1.44 -21.36
CA GLY A 165 -12.82 0.44 -21.75
C GLY A 165 -11.57 0.39 -20.88
N VAL A 166 -11.45 1.28 -19.89
CA VAL A 166 -10.34 1.28 -18.93
C VAL A 166 -10.73 0.47 -17.70
N PRO A 167 -9.95 -0.56 -17.30
CA PRO A 167 -10.23 -1.32 -16.08
C PRO A 167 -10.29 -0.44 -14.83
N GLY A 168 -11.30 -0.62 -13.97
CA GLY A 168 -11.49 0.20 -12.78
C GLY A 168 -10.32 0.10 -11.78
N GLY A 169 -9.70 -1.08 -11.66
CA GLY A 169 -8.50 -1.24 -10.85
C GLY A 169 -7.36 -0.33 -11.28
N LEU A 170 -7.16 -0.15 -12.59
CA LEU A 170 -6.15 0.76 -13.13
C LEU A 170 -6.47 2.23 -12.81
N ILE A 171 -7.75 2.61 -12.91
CA ILE A 171 -8.22 3.96 -12.54
C ILE A 171 -7.90 4.24 -11.08
N LEU A 172 -8.22 3.31 -10.18
CA LEU A 172 -7.95 3.46 -8.74
C LEU A 172 -6.46 3.54 -8.44
N ILE A 173 -5.62 2.71 -9.05
CA ILE A 173 -4.16 2.75 -8.89
C ILE A 173 -3.58 4.07 -9.39
N ALA A 174 -4.11 4.62 -10.48
CA ALA A 174 -3.63 5.87 -11.05
C ALA A 174 -3.81 7.07 -10.10
N VAL A 175 -4.86 7.08 -9.26
CA VAL A 175 -5.15 8.21 -8.35
C VAL A 175 -3.97 8.52 -7.41
N PRO A 176 -3.48 7.60 -6.55
CA PRO A 176 -2.36 7.89 -5.68
C PRO A 176 -1.04 8.06 -6.45
N ILE A 177 -0.87 7.44 -7.63
CA ILE A 177 0.31 7.67 -8.48
C ILE A 177 0.34 9.13 -8.94
N VAL A 178 -0.75 9.65 -9.48
CA VAL A 178 -0.84 11.06 -9.92
C VAL A 178 -0.64 12.00 -8.74
N ALA A 179 -1.31 11.75 -7.61
CA ALA A 179 -1.13 12.53 -6.39
C ALA A 179 0.34 12.54 -5.94
N TRP A 180 1.02 11.40 -6.01
CA TRP A 180 2.43 11.30 -5.65
C TRP A 180 3.36 12.02 -6.62
N ILE A 181 3.11 11.95 -7.93
CA ILE A 181 3.87 12.70 -8.94
C ILE A 181 3.74 14.20 -8.70
N VAL A 182 2.55 14.68 -8.36
CA VAL A 182 2.34 16.08 -7.98
C VAL A 182 3.13 16.40 -6.71
N LEU A 183 3.05 15.55 -5.70
CA LEU A 183 3.75 15.72 -4.42
C LEU A 183 5.27 15.78 -4.60
N GLN A 184 5.84 14.96 -5.49
CA GLN A 184 7.28 14.96 -5.81
C GLN A 184 7.78 16.29 -6.38
N ARG A 185 6.90 17.09 -6.97
CA ARG A 185 7.24 18.43 -7.48
C ARG A 185 7.16 19.52 -6.40
N THR A 186 6.67 19.18 -5.20
CA THR A 186 6.55 20.11 -4.07
C THR A 186 7.80 20.04 -3.17
N PRO A 187 8.08 21.10 -2.42
CA PRO A 187 9.14 21.08 -1.39
C PRO A 187 8.91 20.01 -0.32
N TYR A 188 7.65 19.66 -0.03
CA TYR A 188 7.29 18.68 0.98
C TYR A 188 7.96 17.31 0.74
N HIS A 189 8.00 16.82 -0.49
CA HIS A 189 8.62 15.52 -0.79
C HIS A 189 10.11 15.47 -0.43
N ARG A 190 10.85 16.55 -0.70
CA ARG A 190 12.27 16.66 -0.33
C ARG A 190 12.43 16.68 1.19
N THR A 191 11.58 17.44 1.86
CA THR A 191 11.54 17.55 3.33
C THR A 191 11.21 16.21 3.98
N LEU A 192 10.24 15.46 3.42
CA LEU A 192 9.87 14.11 3.87
C LEU A 192 11.07 13.15 3.84
N LEU A 193 11.82 13.13 2.74
CA LEU A 193 13.01 12.28 2.62
C LEU A 193 14.15 12.74 3.53
N SER A 194 14.31 14.04 3.76
CA SER A 194 15.31 14.59 4.68
C SER A 194 15.02 14.18 6.11
N VAL A 195 13.77 14.34 6.58
CA VAL A 195 13.32 13.88 7.90
C VAL A 195 13.53 12.38 8.05
N GLY A 196 13.13 11.60 7.03
CA GLY A 196 13.33 10.15 7.04
C GLY A 196 14.79 9.71 7.08
N GLY A 197 15.71 10.54 6.58
CA GLY A 197 17.14 10.27 6.61
C GLY A 197 17.78 10.53 7.98
N SER A 198 17.42 11.62 8.64
CA SER A 198 17.89 11.99 9.99
C SER A 198 16.99 13.09 10.57
N ASP A 199 16.22 12.74 11.60
CA ASP A 199 15.38 13.67 12.34
C ASP A 199 16.19 14.84 12.93
N ALA A 200 17.34 14.51 13.54
CA ALA A 200 18.18 15.49 14.21
C ALA A 200 18.74 16.52 13.22
N THR A 201 19.23 16.07 12.07
CA THR A 201 19.77 16.96 11.02
C THR A 201 18.66 17.81 10.41
N ALA A 202 17.49 17.24 10.14
CA ALA A 202 16.35 17.98 9.59
C ALA A 202 15.87 19.05 10.58
N TYR A 203 15.75 18.71 11.86
CA TYR A 203 15.35 19.63 12.91
C TYR A 203 16.35 20.79 13.06
N SER A 204 17.67 20.48 13.10
CA SER A 204 18.73 21.50 13.17
C SER A 204 18.75 22.45 11.96
N SER A 205 18.20 21.99 10.82
CA SER A 205 18.03 22.80 9.61
C SER A 205 16.69 23.60 9.60
N GLY A 206 15.97 23.64 10.72
CA GLY A 206 14.71 24.38 10.86
C GLY A 206 13.46 23.70 10.30
N VAL A 207 13.53 22.40 9.98
CA VAL A 207 12.40 21.63 9.46
C VAL A 207 11.45 21.26 10.61
N ASN A 208 10.16 21.51 10.41
CA ASN A 208 9.12 21.04 11.34
C ASN A 208 8.84 19.55 11.14
N VAL A 209 9.61 18.69 11.82
CA VAL A 209 9.51 17.22 11.76
C VAL A 209 8.09 16.73 12.10
N THR A 210 7.45 17.36 13.10
CA THR A 210 6.09 17.02 13.53
C THR A 210 5.08 17.21 12.40
N ALA A 211 5.09 18.37 11.73
CA ALA A 211 4.20 18.64 10.61
C ALA A 211 4.42 17.68 9.45
N VAL A 212 5.68 17.36 9.14
CA VAL A 212 6.03 16.40 8.07
C VAL A 212 5.44 15.02 8.34
N ARG A 213 5.54 14.53 9.58
CA ARG A 213 4.98 13.24 9.98
C ARG A 213 3.46 13.24 9.99
N LEU A 214 2.82 14.28 10.52
CA LEU A 214 1.36 14.44 10.49
C LEU A 214 0.83 14.31 9.06
N ILE A 215 1.43 15.03 8.12
CA ILE A 215 1.05 14.97 6.70
C ILE A 215 1.33 13.59 6.11
N ALA A 216 2.46 12.94 6.44
CA ALA A 216 2.81 11.61 5.93
C ALA A 216 1.78 10.55 6.32
N TYR A 217 1.37 10.50 7.59
CA TYR A 217 0.33 9.57 8.06
C TYR A 217 -1.05 9.90 7.47
N SER A 218 -1.39 11.20 7.35
CA SER A 218 -2.65 11.62 6.72
C SER A 218 -2.72 11.22 5.26
N LEU A 219 -1.62 11.35 4.50
CA LEU A 219 -1.50 10.84 3.12
C LEU A 219 -1.63 9.32 3.06
N GLY A 220 -1.04 8.61 4.02
CA GLY A 220 -1.21 7.16 4.15
C GLY A 220 -2.68 6.77 4.31
N GLY A 221 -3.40 7.44 5.21
CA GLY A 221 -4.83 7.23 5.41
C GLY A 221 -5.67 7.58 4.19
N LEU A 222 -5.33 8.65 3.48
CA LEU A 222 -5.98 9.03 2.22
C LEU A 222 -5.80 7.96 1.13
N PHE A 223 -4.60 7.41 0.97
CA PHE A 223 -4.35 6.33 0.03
C PHE A 223 -5.02 5.02 0.48
N ALA A 224 -5.11 4.76 1.79
CA ALA A 224 -5.87 3.64 2.34
C ALA A 224 -7.38 3.76 2.04
N ALA A 225 -7.93 4.98 1.96
CA ALA A 225 -9.31 5.18 1.53
C ALA A 225 -9.52 4.77 0.06
N VAL A 226 -8.57 5.09 -0.82
CA VAL A 226 -8.60 4.61 -2.21
C VAL A 226 -8.49 3.09 -2.27
N ALA A 227 -7.67 2.48 -1.41
CA ALA A 227 -7.61 1.02 -1.25
C ALA A 227 -8.94 0.44 -0.77
N GLY A 228 -9.65 1.11 0.12
CA GLY A 228 -10.99 0.74 0.56
C GLY A 228 -12.02 0.74 -0.58
N LEU A 229 -11.93 1.72 -1.50
CA LEU A 229 -12.73 1.71 -2.73
C LEU A 229 -12.40 0.48 -3.60
N ALA A 230 -11.12 0.12 -3.72
CA ALA A 230 -10.72 -1.07 -4.48
C ALA A 230 -11.23 -2.36 -3.85
N ILE A 231 -11.17 -2.49 -2.52
CA ILE A 231 -11.71 -3.63 -1.78
C ILE A 231 -13.23 -3.71 -1.97
N ALA A 232 -13.97 -2.62 -1.80
CA ALA A 232 -15.41 -2.58 -2.01
C ALA A 232 -15.78 -2.96 -3.46
N THR A 233 -15.02 -2.46 -4.43
CA THR A 233 -15.17 -2.78 -5.86
C THR A 233 -14.92 -4.26 -6.13
N LEU A 234 -13.94 -4.86 -5.47
CA LEU A 234 -13.59 -6.27 -5.62
C LEU A 234 -14.65 -7.18 -4.98
N LEU A 235 -14.99 -6.93 -3.72
CA LEU A 235 -15.93 -7.74 -2.94
C LEU A 235 -17.38 -7.56 -3.39
N GLN A 236 -17.75 -6.39 -3.89
CA GLN A 236 -19.14 -6.01 -4.18
C GLN A 236 -20.08 -6.28 -2.97
N GLY A 237 -19.54 -6.09 -1.77
CA GLY A 237 -20.24 -6.39 -0.52
C GLY A 237 -19.43 -5.97 0.70
N SER A 238 -19.99 -6.22 1.89
CA SER A 238 -19.34 -6.01 3.18
C SER A 238 -18.75 -7.31 3.72
N ASP A 239 -17.59 -7.19 4.38
CA ASP A 239 -16.92 -8.29 5.07
C ASP A 239 -16.22 -7.76 6.33
N ALA A 240 -16.57 -8.29 7.50
CA ALA A 240 -15.96 -7.90 8.78
C ALA A 240 -14.45 -8.16 8.84
N GLY A 241 -13.94 -9.14 8.08
CA GLY A 241 -12.53 -9.47 7.96
C GLY A 241 -11.77 -8.63 6.94
N ALA A 242 -12.48 -7.80 6.15
CA ALA A 242 -11.86 -7.01 5.10
C ALA A 242 -10.70 -6.14 5.64
N GLY A 243 -9.59 -6.17 4.94
CA GLY A 243 -8.41 -5.38 5.30
C GLY A 243 -7.38 -6.09 6.17
N GLY A 244 -7.78 -7.12 6.94
CA GLY A 244 -6.89 -7.82 7.87
C GLY A 244 -5.70 -8.53 7.18
N GLU A 245 -5.95 -9.16 6.06
CA GLU A 245 -4.92 -9.85 5.27
C GLU A 245 -3.86 -8.89 4.70
N TYR A 246 -4.25 -7.65 4.41
CA TYR A 246 -3.39 -6.67 3.78
C TYR A 246 -2.36 -6.03 4.70
N VAL A 247 -2.44 -6.25 6.02
CA VAL A 247 -1.50 -5.69 6.99
C VAL A 247 -0.07 -6.16 6.71
N LEU A 248 0.12 -7.47 6.56
CA LEU A 248 1.43 -8.06 6.23
C LEU A 248 1.84 -7.76 4.79
N ILE A 249 0.87 -7.75 3.87
CA ILE A 249 1.10 -7.44 2.45
C ILE A 249 1.71 -6.05 2.28
N ALA A 250 1.18 -5.03 2.99
CA ALA A 250 1.71 -3.67 2.93
C ALA A 250 3.21 -3.63 3.25
N LEU A 251 3.60 -4.20 4.38
CA LEU A 251 4.98 -4.19 4.84
C LEU A 251 5.90 -5.00 3.93
N ALA A 252 5.45 -6.20 3.54
CA ALA A 252 6.21 -7.07 2.65
C ALA A 252 6.42 -6.42 1.27
N ALA A 253 5.39 -5.81 0.69
CA ALA A 253 5.48 -5.12 -0.59
C ALA A 253 6.46 -3.95 -0.55
N ILE A 254 6.42 -3.13 0.50
CA ILE A 254 7.32 -1.98 0.66
C ILE A 254 8.76 -2.44 0.85
N ALA A 255 8.98 -3.50 1.66
CA ALA A 255 10.30 -4.06 1.90
C ALA A 255 10.89 -4.70 0.63
N LEU A 256 10.11 -5.54 -0.10
CA LEU A 256 10.52 -6.14 -1.37
C LEU A 256 10.78 -5.08 -2.44
N GLY A 257 10.01 -3.99 -2.42
CA GLY A 257 10.20 -2.84 -3.28
C GLY A 257 11.47 -2.02 -2.96
N GLY A 258 12.28 -2.46 -1.97
CA GLY A 258 13.57 -1.87 -1.63
C GLY A 258 13.45 -0.53 -0.88
N THR A 259 12.31 -0.23 -0.28
CA THR A 259 12.18 0.89 0.65
C THR A 259 12.62 0.44 2.03
N PRO A 260 13.73 0.99 2.58
CA PRO A 260 14.21 0.59 3.90
C PRO A 260 13.22 1.02 4.98
N ILE A 261 12.98 0.15 5.96
CA ILE A 261 12.09 0.41 7.09
C ILE A 261 12.55 1.63 7.92
N GLY A 262 13.84 1.95 7.88
CA GLY A 262 14.38 3.16 8.52
C GLY A 262 13.98 4.48 7.83
N GLY A 263 13.39 4.46 6.65
CA GLY A 263 12.91 5.65 5.92
C GLY A 263 13.97 6.40 5.11
N GLY A 264 13.62 7.61 4.68
CA GLY A 264 14.49 8.54 3.97
C GLY A 264 14.85 8.17 2.53
N ARG A 265 14.46 6.98 2.05
CA ARG A 265 14.74 6.49 0.69
C ARG A 265 13.62 5.58 0.21
N GLY A 266 13.47 5.44 -1.11
CA GLY A 266 12.42 4.62 -1.71
C GLY A 266 11.30 5.47 -2.31
N GLY A 267 10.11 4.90 -2.39
CA GLY A 267 8.95 5.59 -2.94
C GLY A 267 7.90 4.63 -3.49
N LEU A 268 6.83 5.20 -4.07
CA LEU A 268 5.70 4.42 -4.58
C LEU A 268 6.07 3.41 -5.67
N THR A 269 7.04 3.73 -6.53
CA THR A 269 7.50 2.78 -7.56
C THR A 269 7.99 1.48 -6.97
N GLY A 270 8.76 1.54 -5.87
CA GLY A 270 9.18 0.36 -5.14
C GLY A 270 8.00 -0.39 -4.54
N ALA A 271 7.11 0.31 -3.85
CA ALA A 271 5.93 -0.29 -3.24
C ALA A 271 5.05 -1.04 -4.26
N ILE A 272 4.84 -0.44 -5.44
CA ILE A 272 4.05 -1.06 -6.53
C ILE A 272 4.74 -2.32 -7.07
N THR A 273 6.06 -2.28 -7.31
CA THR A 273 6.80 -3.45 -7.82
C THR A 273 6.82 -4.60 -6.80
N GLY A 274 6.97 -4.28 -5.51
CA GLY A 274 6.86 -5.26 -4.44
C GLY A 274 5.44 -5.82 -4.30
N ALA A 275 4.42 -4.99 -4.40
CA ALA A 275 3.02 -5.42 -4.41
C ALA A 275 2.72 -6.33 -5.61
N ALA A 276 3.27 -6.02 -6.79
CA ALA A 276 3.14 -6.86 -7.96
C ALA A 276 3.78 -8.24 -7.75
N ALA A 277 4.96 -8.31 -7.13
CA ALA A 277 5.58 -9.59 -6.81
C ALA A 277 4.72 -10.41 -5.84
N ILE A 278 4.14 -9.80 -4.80
CA ILE A 278 3.27 -10.50 -3.85
C ILE A 278 1.97 -10.97 -4.51
N PHE A 279 1.33 -10.12 -5.30
CA PHE A 279 0.14 -10.50 -6.04
C PHE A 279 0.40 -11.67 -6.99
N LEU A 280 1.49 -11.62 -7.76
CA LEU A 280 1.84 -12.65 -8.73
C LEU A 280 2.20 -13.98 -8.07
N ILE A 281 2.82 -13.97 -6.88
CA ILE A 281 3.06 -15.22 -6.14
C ILE A 281 1.77 -15.81 -5.60
N GLN A 282 0.84 -14.97 -5.11
CA GLN A 282 -0.48 -15.44 -4.69
C GLN A 282 -1.27 -16.01 -5.86
N SER A 283 -1.26 -15.35 -7.00
CA SER A 283 -1.89 -15.83 -8.24
C SER A 283 -1.33 -17.20 -8.64
N LEU A 284 0.00 -17.33 -8.61
CA LEU A 284 0.67 -18.60 -8.94
C LEU A 284 0.31 -19.72 -7.96
N LEU A 285 0.27 -19.45 -6.65
CA LEU A 285 -0.16 -20.41 -5.64
C LEU A 285 -1.61 -20.85 -5.86
N SER A 286 -2.49 -19.92 -6.20
CA SER A 286 -3.89 -20.19 -6.53
C SER A 286 -4.01 -21.08 -7.79
N ALA A 287 -3.26 -20.75 -8.85
CA ALA A 287 -3.23 -21.55 -10.08
C ALA A 287 -2.71 -22.98 -9.87
N LEU A 288 -1.78 -23.16 -8.93
CA LEU A 288 -1.26 -24.47 -8.51
C LEU A 288 -2.16 -25.17 -7.48
N ASN A 289 -3.34 -24.63 -7.16
CA ASN A 289 -4.28 -25.15 -6.16
C ASN A 289 -3.66 -25.31 -4.75
N VAL A 290 -2.69 -24.47 -4.40
CA VAL A 290 -2.12 -24.44 -3.05
C VAL A 290 -3.14 -23.83 -2.09
N ASN A 291 -3.32 -24.48 -0.93
CA ASN A 291 -4.28 -24.02 0.07
C ASN A 291 -3.97 -22.57 0.53
N ALA A 292 -5.01 -21.72 0.59
CA ALA A 292 -4.92 -20.31 0.93
C ALA A 292 -4.25 -20.03 2.29
N TYR A 293 -4.24 -20.98 3.23
CA TYR A 293 -3.50 -20.84 4.51
C TYR A 293 -2.01 -20.62 4.32
N TRP A 294 -1.42 -21.10 3.23
CA TRP A 294 -0.02 -20.88 2.91
C TRP A 294 0.30 -19.44 2.50
N ASN A 295 -0.70 -18.67 2.08
CA ASN A 295 -0.48 -17.27 1.66
C ASN A 295 0.16 -16.45 2.79
N GLN A 296 -0.33 -16.59 4.04
CA GLN A 296 0.22 -15.85 5.18
C GLN A 296 1.68 -16.24 5.48
N VAL A 297 2.01 -17.53 5.34
CA VAL A 297 3.39 -18.02 5.49
C VAL A 297 4.29 -17.39 4.44
N VAL A 298 3.82 -17.38 3.19
CA VAL A 298 4.56 -16.78 2.07
C VAL A 298 4.74 -15.27 2.27
N TYR A 299 3.72 -14.53 2.70
CA TYR A 299 3.85 -13.10 2.99
C TYR A 299 4.87 -12.82 4.10
N GLY A 300 4.85 -13.62 5.17
CA GLY A 300 5.85 -13.53 6.25
C GLY A 300 7.27 -13.79 5.75
N LEU A 301 7.47 -14.84 4.95
CA LEU A 301 8.76 -15.14 4.35
C LEU A 301 9.23 -14.04 3.40
N MET A 302 8.34 -13.51 2.57
CA MET A 302 8.65 -12.40 1.66
C MET A 302 9.04 -11.12 2.42
N LEU A 303 8.39 -10.84 3.55
CA LEU A 303 8.76 -9.73 4.42
C LEU A 303 10.20 -9.90 4.95
N VAL A 304 10.55 -11.10 5.45
CA VAL A 304 11.90 -11.40 5.94
C VAL A 304 12.93 -11.25 4.82
N VAL A 305 12.68 -11.85 3.66
CA VAL A 305 13.57 -11.75 2.49
C VAL A 305 13.74 -10.29 2.06
N GLY A 306 12.65 -9.53 1.95
CA GLY A 306 12.69 -8.12 1.59
C GLY A 306 13.48 -7.27 2.61
N ALA A 307 13.28 -7.52 3.91
CA ALA A 307 14.01 -6.82 4.97
C ALA A 307 15.51 -7.14 4.94
N VAL A 308 15.90 -8.41 4.74
CA VAL A 308 17.32 -8.82 4.63
C VAL A 308 17.98 -8.17 3.42
N ILE A 309 17.34 -8.22 2.26
CA ILE A 309 17.87 -7.58 1.03
C ILE A 309 17.98 -6.07 1.23
N GLY A 310 16.98 -5.42 1.81
CA GLY A 310 17.01 -4.00 2.14
C GLY A 310 18.18 -3.64 3.05
N ALA A 311 18.43 -4.44 4.09
CA ALA A 311 19.53 -4.24 5.00
C ALA A 311 20.91 -4.40 4.34
N GLN A 312 21.08 -5.40 3.49
CA GLN A 312 22.32 -5.62 2.73
C GLN A 312 22.62 -4.50 1.73
N LEU A 313 21.60 -3.98 1.05
CA LEU A 313 21.77 -2.84 0.14
C LEU A 313 22.20 -1.56 0.87
N ILE A 314 21.86 -1.40 2.13
CA ILE A 314 22.30 -0.28 2.98
C ILE A 314 23.73 -0.51 3.47
N ALA A 315 24.07 -1.70 3.96
CA ALA A 315 25.40 -2.03 4.49
C ALA A 315 26.50 -1.91 3.42
N GLY A 316 26.24 -2.41 2.20
CA GLY A 316 27.21 -2.34 1.11
C GLY A 316 27.58 -0.93 0.62
N ARG A 317 26.77 0.10 0.94
CA ARG A 317 27.07 1.50 0.60
C ARG A 317 27.93 2.21 1.65
N ARG A 318 27.93 1.73 2.91
CA ARG A 318 28.78 2.32 3.98
C ARG A 318 30.25 1.98 3.81
N THR A 319 30.58 0.88 3.15
CA THR A 319 31.95 0.43 2.89
C THR A 319 32.61 1.11 1.69
N GLU A 320 31.85 1.83 0.83
CA GLU A 320 32.36 2.50 -0.37
C GLU A 320 32.49 4.03 -0.20
N ALA A 321 32.15 4.61 0.96
CA ALA A 321 32.41 6.04 1.22
C ALA A 321 33.93 6.21 1.44
N PRO A 322 34.67 6.95 0.57
CA PRO A 322 36.09 7.25 0.82
C PRO A 322 36.18 8.13 2.06
N GLY A 323 37.08 7.74 3.00
CA GLY A 323 37.46 8.51 4.16
C GLY A 323 38.13 9.84 3.77
#